data_55cd722a178b3a9512bd16afb63f31ac
#
_entry.id   55cd722a178b3a9512bd16afb63f31ac
#
_cell.length_a   1.000
_cell.length_b   1.000
_cell.length_c   1.000
_cell.angle_alpha   90.00
_cell.angle_beta   90.00
_cell.angle_gamma   90.00
#
_symmetry.space_group_name_H-M   'P 1'
#
loop_
_entity.id
_entity.type
_entity.pdbx_description
1 polymer ?
#
loop_
_entity_poly.entity_id
_entity_poly.type
_entity_poly.pdbx_seq_one_letter_code
_entity_poly.pdbx_strand_id
1 'polypeptide(L)'
;MSDLLGSSRVMVIDDSPANVRLLRRLLGDAGVTAVEGFTDPQPALSRCKESLPDVLLLDLHMPGLDGFAVMDALRSIVPDDAFLPVLVLTADEDAVVKQRALSAGAKDFLTKPFDAIEVVLRVRNLLETKDLYSRLERHNARLQAELDAQQAAKRRLAEAFRESERRIEKVLAEDLVSMVFQPIVSLVDGRLVGVEALARFDAEPRRPPNEWFAEANAVGRGVDLELHAVRTALCQLDDLGFGAYMSVNASPATIGPGLATLLAQFPGNRIVLELTEHTIVGDYGALVEGLVRSRREGVRIAADDTGAGYSGLQHLLRLRPNVVKLDTGLTRNIDEDPVRRALASALVAFAAEIGAALVAEGVESVGELRSLRALGIPAAQGYRLARPGPMSALRSEYSDMFGDVLG
;
A
#
# COMPACT_ATOMS: atom_id res chain seq x y z
N MET A 1 22.14 35.48 15.39
CA MET A 1 22.30 35.80 16.84
C MET A 1 21.68 37.13 17.26
N SER A 2 21.57 38.17 16.42
CA SER A 2 20.94 39.46 16.76
C SER A 2 19.39 39.40 16.73
N ASP A 3 18.79 38.35 16.24
CA ASP A 3 17.33 38.18 16.05
C ASP A 3 16.58 37.74 17.33
N LEU A 4 17.25 37.04 18.23
CA LEU A 4 16.61 36.51 19.46
C LEU A 4 16.23 37.62 20.43
N LEU A 5 17.10 38.59 20.66
CA LEU A 5 16.84 39.75 21.54
C LEU A 5 15.75 40.65 20.96
N GLY A 6 15.77 40.87 19.62
CA GLY A 6 14.78 41.72 18.94
C GLY A 6 13.36 41.17 18.92
N SER A 7 13.20 39.85 18.93
CA SER A 7 11.90 39.20 18.91
C SER A 7 11.33 38.86 20.30
N SER A 8 12.14 39.03 21.36
CA SER A 8 11.75 38.61 22.72
C SER A 8 11.05 39.71 23.50
N ARG A 9 10.11 39.28 24.35
CA ARG A 9 9.41 40.16 25.30
C ARG A 9 9.98 39.98 26.71
N VAL A 10 10.51 41.01 27.26
CA VAL A 10 11.05 41.02 28.62
C VAL A 10 10.15 41.85 29.53
N MET A 11 9.82 41.32 30.68
CA MET A 11 9.06 42.06 31.71
C MET A 11 9.96 42.33 32.89
N VAL A 12 9.85 43.55 33.43
CA VAL A 12 10.59 44.00 34.61
C VAL A 12 9.59 44.43 35.69
N ILE A 13 9.72 43.85 36.90
CA ILE A 13 8.95 44.21 38.08
C ILE A 13 9.93 44.66 39.15
N ASP A 14 9.94 45.94 39.51
CA ASP A 14 10.79 46.55 40.55
C ASP A 14 10.10 47.81 41.08
N ASP A 15 9.93 47.95 42.40
CA ASP A 15 9.19 49.07 43.01
C ASP A 15 9.85 50.44 42.80
N SER A 16 11.12 50.44 42.42
CA SER A 16 11.86 51.66 42.06
C SER A 16 11.65 52.04 40.59
N PRO A 17 10.92 53.15 40.27
CA PRO A 17 10.80 53.62 38.90
C PRO A 17 12.17 53.92 38.22
N ALA A 18 13.20 54.21 38.99
CA ALA A 18 14.55 54.43 38.50
C ALA A 18 15.19 53.14 37.96
N ASN A 19 15.04 52.04 38.70
CA ASN A 19 15.52 50.68 38.28
C ASN A 19 14.79 50.22 37.03
N VAL A 20 13.46 50.34 36.97
CA VAL A 20 12.65 50.00 35.81
C VAL A 20 13.13 50.75 34.57
N ARG A 21 13.34 52.09 34.68
CA ARG A 21 13.84 52.90 33.57
C ARG A 21 15.25 52.51 33.14
N LEU A 22 16.14 52.24 34.11
CA LEU A 22 17.50 51.79 33.83
C LEU A 22 17.51 50.47 33.07
N LEU A 23 16.83 49.47 33.56
CA LEU A 23 16.76 48.13 32.95
C LEU A 23 16.13 48.19 31.56
N ARG A 24 15.03 48.95 31.38
CA ARG A 24 14.42 49.17 30.06
C ARG A 24 15.41 49.80 29.07
N ARG A 25 16.20 50.75 29.50
CA ARG A 25 17.24 51.40 28.66
C ARG A 25 18.35 50.41 28.31
N LEU A 26 18.91 49.69 29.30
CA LEU A 26 19.98 48.74 29.09
C LEU A 26 19.61 47.62 28.12
N LEU A 27 18.42 47.07 28.29
CA LEU A 27 17.88 46.02 27.42
C LEU A 27 17.51 46.57 26.04
N GLY A 28 16.97 47.77 25.94
CA GLY A 28 16.69 48.44 24.68
C GLY A 28 17.97 48.72 23.88
N ASP A 29 19.02 49.24 24.53
CA ASP A 29 20.35 49.49 23.91
C ASP A 29 21.00 48.18 23.47
N ALA A 30 20.68 47.04 24.12
CA ALA A 30 21.15 45.72 23.72
C ALA A 30 20.28 45.07 22.60
N GLY A 31 19.22 45.74 22.13
CA GLY A 31 18.40 45.30 21.02
C GLY A 31 17.09 44.62 21.39
N VAL A 32 16.68 44.57 22.66
CA VAL A 32 15.36 44.06 23.06
C VAL A 32 14.31 45.11 22.73
N THR A 33 13.42 44.82 21.80
CA THR A 33 12.40 45.78 21.31
C THR A 33 11.16 45.88 22.18
N ALA A 34 10.86 44.83 22.93
CA ALA A 34 9.63 44.74 23.78
C ALA A 34 10.03 44.57 25.26
N VAL A 35 10.18 45.68 25.99
CA VAL A 35 10.45 45.68 27.44
C VAL A 35 9.29 46.35 28.16
N GLU A 36 8.46 45.59 28.87
CA GLU A 36 7.39 46.07 29.72
C GLU A 36 7.89 46.25 31.17
N GLY A 37 7.63 47.39 31.78
CA GLY A 37 8.08 47.68 33.13
C GLY A 37 6.95 48.02 34.08
N PHE A 38 6.94 47.44 35.25
CA PHE A 38 5.93 47.62 36.29
C PHE A 38 6.58 47.96 37.62
N THR A 39 6.00 48.96 38.32
CA THR A 39 6.41 49.31 39.69
C THR A 39 5.44 48.74 40.74
N ASP A 40 4.35 48.09 40.31
CA ASP A 40 3.42 47.37 41.10
C ASP A 40 3.29 45.94 40.56
N PRO A 41 3.47 44.90 41.39
CA PRO A 41 3.33 43.51 40.96
C PRO A 41 1.92 43.09 40.48
N GLN A 42 0.85 43.72 40.97
CA GLN A 42 -0.53 43.31 40.64
C GLN A 42 -0.87 43.49 39.15
N PRO A 43 -0.65 44.67 38.53
CA PRO A 43 -0.81 44.83 37.08
C PRO A 43 0.11 43.90 36.26
N ALA A 44 1.33 43.64 36.74
CA ALA A 44 2.24 42.73 36.09
C ALA A 44 1.72 41.27 36.06
N LEU A 45 1.19 40.78 37.19
CA LEU A 45 0.57 39.44 37.25
C LEU A 45 -0.69 39.35 36.37
N SER A 46 -1.49 40.43 36.32
CA SER A 46 -2.63 40.48 35.39
C SER A 46 -2.20 40.39 33.94
N ARG A 47 -1.11 41.08 33.58
CA ARG A 47 -0.52 41.04 32.25
C ARG A 47 0.06 39.66 31.90
N CYS A 48 0.68 38.96 32.87
CA CYS A 48 1.15 37.56 32.69
C CYS A 48 0.00 36.59 32.41
N LYS A 49 -1.21 36.80 32.97
CA LYS A 49 -2.40 35.99 32.66
C LYS A 49 -2.87 36.17 31.22
N GLU A 50 -2.70 37.36 30.65
CA GLU A 50 -3.07 37.63 29.27
C GLU A 50 -2.02 37.09 28.30
N SER A 51 -0.74 37.29 28.62
CA SER A 51 0.37 36.89 27.76
C SER A 51 1.67 36.84 28.56
N LEU A 52 2.27 35.67 28.65
CA LEU A 52 3.54 35.45 29.33
C LEU A 52 4.69 36.15 28.61
N PRO A 53 5.63 36.80 29.33
CA PRO A 53 6.89 37.28 28.76
C PRO A 53 7.83 36.10 28.47
N ASP A 54 8.89 36.36 27.72
CA ASP A 54 9.95 35.36 27.46
C ASP A 54 10.96 35.28 28.62
N VAL A 55 11.15 36.37 29.32
CA VAL A 55 11.95 36.48 30.56
C VAL A 55 11.30 37.50 31.50
N LEU A 56 11.29 37.16 32.78
CA LEU A 56 10.85 38.09 33.85
C LEU A 56 12.04 38.48 34.72
N LEU A 57 12.30 39.79 34.86
CA LEU A 57 13.18 40.36 35.85
C LEU A 57 12.37 40.80 37.05
N LEU A 58 12.64 40.30 38.24
CA LEU A 58 11.81 40.45 39.42
C LEU A 58 12.62 40.90 40.64
N ASP A 59 12.28 42.04 41.19
CA ASP A 59 12.84 42.47 42.48
C ASP A 59 12.25 41.61 43.62
N LEU A 60 13.12 41.21 44.56
CA LEU A 60 12.70 40.49 45.75
C LEU A 60 12.05 41.39 46.80
N HIS A 61 12.54 42.61 46.94
CA HIS A 61 12.17 43.50 48.03
C HIS A 61 11.25 44.61 47.55
N MET A 62 9.95 44.32 47.48
CA MET A 62 8.92 45.25 47.09
C MET A 62 7.90 45.45 48.23
N PRO A 63 7.37 46.66 48.48
CA PRO A 63 6.33 46.83 49.47
C PRO A 63 5.02 46.16 49.07
N GLY A 64 4.36 45.57 50.06
CA GLY A 64 3.07 44.90 49.86
C GLY A 64 3.21 43.44 49.37
N LEU A 65 3.47 43.23 48.11
CA LEU A 65 3.68 41.90 47.53
C LEU A 65 5.16 41.73 47.16
N ASP A 66 5.88 40.90 47.92
CA ASP A 66 7.29 40.64 47.68
C ASP A 66 7.53 39.73 46.48
N GLY A 67 8.79 39.64 46.02
CA GLY A 67 9.13 38.84 44.85
C GLY A 67 8.90 37.34 45.03
N PHE A 68 8.97 36.84 46.26
CA PHE A 68 8.65 35.42 46.54
C PHE A 68 7.16 35.15 46.35
N ALA A 69 6.28 36.06 46.83
CA ALA A 69 4.86 35.95 46.63
C ALA A 69 4.47 36.08 45.15
N VAL A 70 5.17 36.92 44.38
CA VAL A 70 5.01 36.97 42.91
C VAL A 70 5.39 35.66 42.25
N MET A 71 6.54 35.06 42.60
CA MET A 71 6.94 33.77 42.06
C MET A 71 5.95 32.63 42.40
N ASP A 72 5.37 32.67 43.61
CA ASP A 72 4.34 31.69 44.00
C ASP A 72 3.03 31.87 43.22
N ALA A 73 2.58 33.13 43.02
CA ALA A 73 1.44 33.44 42.17
C ALA A 73 1.65 33.02 40.70
N LEU A 74 2.87 33.15 40.16
CA LEU A 74 3.20 32.73 38.79
C LEU A 74 3.08 31.23 38.61
N ARG A 75 3.28 30.39 39.62
CA ARG A 75 3.09 28.93 39.51
C ARG A 75 1.66 28.54 39.10
N SER A 76 0.67 29.34 39.48
CA SER A 76 -0.73 29.14 39.09
C SER A 76 -1.10 29.75 37.74
N ILE A 77 -0.25 30.64 37.20
CA ILE A 77 -0.47 31.36 35.94
C ILE A 77 0.26 30.68 34.79
N VAL A 78 1.47 30.21 35.03
CA VAL A 78 2.31 29.56 34.02
C VAL A 78 1.85 28.11 33.86
N PRO A 79 1.42 27.66 32.68
CA PRO A 79 1.08 26.26 32.42
C PRO A 79 2.23 25.32 32.71
N ASP A 80 1.94 24.08 33.10
CA ASP A 80 2.94 23.05 33.45
C ASP A 80 3.92 22.74 32.30
N ASP A 81 3.47 22.90 31.06
CA ASP A 81 4.25 22.73 29.83
C ASP A 81 4.94 24.01 29.36
N ALA A 82 4.77 25.15 30.04
CA ALA A 82 5.40 26.41 29.68
C ALA A 82 6.63 26.71 30.56
N PHE A 83 7.67 27.19 29.93
CA PHE A 83 8.91 27.60 30.60
C PHE A 83 8.99 29.13 30.61
N LEU A 84 8.86 29.73 31.83
CA LEU A 84 9.09 31.17 32.07
C LEU A 84 10.33 31.31 32.96
N PRO A 85 11.48 31.72 32.42
CA PRO A 85 12.67 32.01 33.22
C PRO A 85 12.49 33.31 33.98
N VAL A 86 12.76 33.27 35.30
CA VAL A 86 12.72 34.42 36.22
C VAL A 86 14.17 34.75 36.63
N LEU A 87 14.59 35.99 36.34
CA LEU A 87 15.86 36.55 36.83
C LEU A 87 15.52 37.44 38.05
N VAL A 88 15.99 37.05 39.20
CA VAL A 88 15.74 37.77 40.44
C VAL A 88 16.74 38.88 40.61
N LEU A 89 16.25 40.08 40.98
CA LEU A 89 17.03 41.27 41.32
C LEU A 89 17.10 41.39 42.83
N THR A 90 18.31 41.54 43.42
CA THR A 90 18.45 41.62 44.87
C THR A 90 19.56 42.56 45.30
N ALA A 91 19.36 43.28 46.38
CA ALA A 91 20.39 44.04 47.06
C ALA A 91 21.18 43.22 48.07
N ASP A 92 20.67 42.00 48.37
CA ASP A 92 21.24 41.11 49.37
C ASP A 92 22.39 40.29 48.78
N GLU A 93 23.56 40.36 49.45
CA GLU A 93 24.70 39.49 49.12
C GLU A 93 24.62 38.16 49.89
N ASP A 94 23.66 37.99 50.75
CA ASP A 94 23.48 36.81 51.59
C ASP A 94 23.18 35.55 50.68
N ALA A 95 24.02 34.56 50.81
CA ALA A 95 23.87 33.28 50.15
C ALA A 95 22.55 32.58 50.45
N VAL A 96 21.98 32.79 51.62
CA VAL A 96 20.70 32.18 52.06
C VAL A 96 19.50 32.74 51.23
N VAL A 97 19.48 34.05 50.98
CA VAL A 97 18.44 34.67 50.17
C VAL A 97 18.51 34.20 48.74
N LYS A 98 19.74 34.16 48.16
CA LYS A 98 19.99 33.65 46.81
C LYS A 98 19.55 32.21 46.64
N GLN A 99 19.92 31.33 47.59
CA GLN A 99 19.53 29.92 47.60
C GLN A 99 18.01 29.76 47.71
N ARG A 100 17.36 30.58 48.54
CA ARG A 100 15.90 30.54 48.68
C ARG A 100 15.20 30.97 47.38
N ALA A 101 15.69 32.00 46.67
CA ALA A 101 15.17 32.44 45.40
C ALA A 101 15.25 31.35 44.32
N LEU A 102 16.41 30.68 44.18
CA LEU A 102 16.60 29.56 43.27
C LEU A 102 15.69 28.38 43.60
N SER A 103 15.54 28.06 44.92
CA SER A 103 14.61 27.00 45.38
C SER A 103 13.13 27.38 45.11
N ALA A 104 12.78 28.66 45.11
CA ALA A 104 11.46 29.13 44.75
C ALA A 104 11.15 29.12 43.27
N GLY A 105 12.16 28.83 42.40
CA GLY A 105 11.97 28.66 40.96
C GLY A 105 12.68 29.70 40.09
N ALA A 106 13.36 30.68 40.71
CA ALA A 106 14.22 31.58 39.94
C ALA A 106 15.30 30.80 39.19
N LYS A 107 15.61 31.21 37.97
CA LYS A 107 16.64 30.55 37.14
C LYS A 107 18.01 31.16 37.32
N ASP A 108 18.07 32.43 37.73
CA ASP A 108 19.28 33.12 38.02
C ASP A 108 18.99 34.34 38.89
N PHE A 109 20.01 35.03 39.39
CA PHE A 109 19.91 36.26 40.19
C PHE A 109 20.92 37.31 39.72
N LEU A 110 20.62 38.58 40.02
CA LEU A 110 21.44 39.74 39.71
C LEU A 110 21.52 40.66 40.91
N THR A 111 22.73 41.04 41.34
CA THR A 111 22.95 41.86 42.51
C THR A 111 22.91 43.37 42.16
N LYS A 112 22.22 44.19 42.94
CA LYS A 112 22.22 45.65 42.84
C LYS A 112 23.49 46.21 43.54
N PRO A 113 24.19 47.23 42.96
CA PRO A 113 23.91 47.97 41.73
C PRO A 113 24.22 47.17 40.48
N PHE A 114 23.38 47.31 39.42
CA PHE A 114 23.52 46.54 38.19
C PHE A 114 24.72 46.92 37.35
N ASP A 115 25.48 45.92 36.92
CA ASP A 115 26.39 46.04 35.80
C ASP A 115 25.66 45.81 34.46
N ALA A 116 25.86 46.77 33.54
CA ALA A 116 25.12 46.73 32.26
C ALA A 116 25.44 45.48 31.42
N ILE A 117 26.69 45.00 31.45
CA ILE A 117 27.14 43.84 30.70
C ILE A 117 26.52 42.58 31.33
N GLU A 118 26.54 42.51 32.67
CA GLU A 118 25.98 41.38 33.40
C GLU A 118 24.46 41.22 33.17
N VAL A 119 23.69 42.32 33.20
CA VAL A 119 22.24 42.30 32.91
C VAL A 119 21.99 41.68 31.53
N VAL A 120 22.67 42.19 30.50
CA VAL A 120 22.47 41.77 29.13
C VAL A 120 22.87 40.31 28.93
N LEU A 121 23.99 39.87 29.48
CA LEU A 121 24.44 38.48 29.38
C LEU A 121 23.50 37.50 30.05
N ARG A 122 23.02 37.80 31.27
CA ARG A 122 22.08 36.91 31.98
C ARG A 122 20.74 36.83 31.28
N VAL A 123 20.17 37.94 30.82
CA VAL A 123 18.92 37.94 30.06
C VAL A 123 19.10 37.17 28.76
N ARG A 124 20.22 37.33 28.04
CA ARG A 124 20.49 36.53 26.83
C ARG A 124 20.53 35.05 27.11
N ASN A 125 21.24 34.60 28.13
CA ASN A 125 21.34 33.17 28.48
C ASN A 125 19.97 32.58 28.83
N LEU A 126 19.14 33.35 29.52
CA LEU A 126 17.75 32.93 29.84
C LEU A 126 16.87 32.83 28.61
N LEU A 127 17.00 33.79 27.67
CA LEU A 127 16.27 33.75 26.39
C LEU A 127 16.72 32.58 25.51
N GLU A 128 18.03 32.29 25.45
CA GLU A 128 18.55 31.11 24.74
C GLU A 128 18.00 29.82 25.33
N THR A 129 17.96 29.73 26.66
CA THR A 129 17.37 28.58 27.37
C THR A 129 15.89 28.45 27.03
N LYS A 130 15.12 29.56 27.03
CA LYS A 130 13.70 29.59 26.67
C LYS A 130 13.47 29.12 25.23
N ASP A 131 14.31 29.59 24.28
CA ASP A 131 14.20 29.19 22.88
C ASP A 131 14.49 27.68 22.68
N LEU A 132 15.51 27.16 23.39
CA LEU A 132 15.81 25.73 23.38
C LEU A 132 14.64 24.88 23.92
N TYR A 133 14.04 25.29 25.04
CA TYR A 133 12.83 24.63 25.56
C TYR A 133 11.70 24.65 24.57
N SER A 134 11.42 25.80 23.97
CA SER A 134 10.34 25.95 22.99
C SER A 134 10.56 25.14 21.71
N ARG A 135 11.84 24.94 21.31
CA ARG A 135 12.19 24.06 20.18
C ARG A 135 12.01 22.61 20.54
N LEU A 136 12.41 22.22 21.75
CA LEU A 136 12.26 20.84 22.22
C LEU A 136 10.78 20.42 22.30
N GLU A 137 9.93 21.28 22.87
CA GLU A 137 8.49 21.06 22.96
C GLU A 137 7.86 20.87 21.56
N ARG A 138 8.18 21.78 20.64
CA ARG A 138 7.68 21.67 19.26
C ARG A 138 8.17 20.41 18.57
N HIS A 139 9.40 20.01 18.82
CA HIS A 139 9.96 18.77 18.26
C HIS A 139 9.28 17.54 18.82
N ASN A 140 9.08 17.48 20.14
CA ASN A 140 8.37 16.39 20.80
C ASN A 140 6.92 16.25 20.30
N ALA A 141 6.19 17.37 20.22
CA ALA A 141 4.82 17.37 19.70
C ALA A 141 4.74 16.85 18.24
N ARG A 142 5.73 17.24 17.40
CA ARG A 142 5.82 16.75 16.03
C ARG A 142 6.09 15.25 15.97
N LEU A 143 7.07 14.76 16.75
CA LEU A 143 7.38 13.32 16.80
C LEU A 143 6.18 12.50 17.27
N GLN A 144 5.46 12.99 18.27
CA GLN A 144 4.27 12.31 18.75
C GLN A 144 3.18 12.21 17.68
N ALA A 145 2.93 13.31 16.95
CA ALA A 145 1.97 13.31 15.84
C ALA A 145 2.39 12.37 14.70
N GLU A 146 3.69 12.27 14.37
CA GLU A 146 4.21 11.34 13.39
C GLU A 146 4.03 9.87 13.82
N LEU A 147 4.30 9.56 15.10
CA LEU A 147 4.09 8.22 15.68
C LEU A 147 2.61 7.81 15.64
N ASP A 148 1.72 8.71 16.04
CA ASP A 148 0.28 8.45 16.05
C ASP A 148 -0.26 8.20 14.63
N ALA A 149 0.22 8.97 13.64
CA ALA A 149 -0.12 8.79 12.23
C ALA A 149 0.37 7.42 11.69
N GLN A 150 1.61 7.02 12.03
CA GLN A 150 2.14 5.72 11.63
C GLN A 150 1.36 4.57 12.26
N GLN A 151 1.03 4.67 13.54
CA GLN A 151 0.24 3.64 14.23
C GLN A 151 -1.16 3.52 13.63
N ALA A 152 -1.81 4.64 13.31
CA ALA A 152 -3.12 4.64 12.67
C ALA A 152 -3.06 4.00 11.27
N ALA A 153 -2.05 4.31 10.46
CA ALA A 153 -1.84 3.68 9.16
C ALA A 153 -1.62 2.16 9.26
N LYS A 154 -0.79 1.73 10.23
CA LYS A 154 -0.54 0.30 10.48
C LYS A 154 -1.81 -0.44 10.91
N ARG A 155 -2.63 0.16 11.76
CA ARG A 155 -3.93 -0.42 12.18
C ARG A 155 -4.87 -0.59 10.99
N ARG A 156 -5.03 0.44 10.15
CA ARG A 156 -5.87 0.37 8.94
C ARG A 156 -5.44 -0.73 7.99
N LEU A 157 -4.12 -0.87 7.76
CA LEU A 157 -3.59 -1.95 6.91
C LEU A 157 -3.89 -3.33 7.48
N ALA A 158 -3.71 -3.52 8.79
CA ALA A 158 -4.01 -4.78 9.46
C ALA A 158 -5.51 -5.13 9.44
N GLU A 159 -6.38 -4.13 9.57
CA GLU A 159 -7.84 -4.30 9.46
C GLU A 159 -8.24 -4.69 8.04
N ALA A 160 -7.73 -3.99 7.02
CA ALA A 160 -7.97 -4.33 5.63
C ALA A 160 -7.51 -5.76 5.28
N PHE A 161 -6.31 -6.15 5.75
CA PHE A 161 -5.81 -7.52 5.56
C PHE A 161 -6.74 -8.58 6.17
N ARG A 162 -7.19 -8.38 7.43
CA ARG A 162 -8.11 -9.31 8.10
C ARG A 162 -9.49 -9.36 7.42
N GLU A 163 -9.93 -8.25 6.86
CA GLU A 163 -11.19 -8.21 6.12
C GLU A 163 -11.08 -9.00 4.82
N SER A 164 -9.97 -8.83 4.07
CA SER A 164 -9.68 -9.63 2.88
C SER A 164 -9.57 -11.12 3.20
N GLU A 165 -8.85 -11.49 4.24
CA GLU A 165 -8.70 -12.87 4.70
C GLU A 165 -10.07 -13.51 4.99
N ARG A 166 -10.91 -12.85 5.80
CA ARG A 166 -12.27 -13.32 6.11
C ARG A 166 -13.14 -13.47 4.87
N ARG A 167 -12.99 -12.57 3.89
CA ARG A 167 -13.76 -12.62 2.64
C ARG A 167 -13.37 -13.83 1.81
N ILE A 168 -12.08 -14.11 1.66
CA ILE A 168 -11.60 -15.30 0.95
C ILE A 168 -11.97 -16.59 1.69
N GLU A 169 -11.85 -16.60 3.02
CA GLU A 169 -12.32 -17.75 3.83
C GLU A 169 -13.81 -18.03 3.62
N LYS A 170 -14.62 -16.98 3.59
CA LYS A 170 -16.07 -17.12 3.31
C LYS A 170 -16.32 -17.70 1.92
N VAL A 171 -15.61 -17.22 0.88
CA VAL A 171 -15.72 -17.73 -0.49
C VAL A 171 -15.45 -19.23 -0.54
N LEU A 172 -14.39 -19.68 0.15
CA LEU A 172 -14.01 -21.10 0.21
C LEU A 172 -14.98 -21.94 1.04
N ALA A 173 -15.43 -21.43 2.18
CA ALA A 173 -16.29 -22.19 3.11
C ALA A 173 -17.74 -22.35 2.62
N GLU A 174 -18.27 -21.32 1.94
CA GLU A 174 -19.65 -21.32 1.43
C GLU A 174 -19.74 -21.77 -0.04
N ASP A 175 -18.63 -22.23 -0.65
CA ASP A 175 -18.56 -22.70 -2.05
C ASP A 175 -19.10 -21.67 -3.05
N LEU A 176 -18.68 -20.41 -2.90
CA LEU A 176 -19.14 -19.28 -3.71
C LEU A 176 -18.38 -19.13 -5.04
N VAL A 177 -17.73 -20.20 -5.49
CA VAL A 177 -17.05 -20.28 -6.79
C VAL A 177 -17.89 -21.13 -7.73
N SER A 178 -18.38 -20.50 -8.78
CA SER A 178 -19.08 -21.20 -9.87
C SER A 178 -18.23 -21.16 -11.14
N MET A 179 -18.57 -22.02 -12.13
CA MET A 179 -17.86 -22.10 -13.40
C MET A 179 -18.76 -21.79 -14.58
N VAL A 180 -18.21 -21.05 -15.52
CA VAL A 180 -18.72 -20.97 -16.89
C VAL A 180 -17.67 -21.53 -17.84
N PHE A 181 -18.10 -22.07 -18.97
CA PHE A 181 -17.25 -22.79 -19.90
C PHE A 181 -17.31 -22.10 -21.26
N GLN A 182 -16.14 -21.86 -21.84
CA GLN A 182 -16.04 -21.33 -23.19
C GLN A 182 -15.61 -22.44 -24.14
N PRO A 183 -16.35 -22.70 -25.21
CA PRO A 183 -16.03 -23.75 -26.16
C PRO A 183 -14.75 -23.45 -26.94
N ILE A 184 -13.96 -24.51 -27.16
CA ILE A 184 -12.84 -24.58 -28.05
C ILE A 184 -13.24 -25.47 -29.22
N VAL A 185 -13.25 -24.90 -30.41
CA VAL A 185 -13.84 -25.52 -31.61
C VAL A 185 -12.76 -25.82 -32.65
N SER A 186 -12.82 -26.99 -33.25
CA SER A 186 -11.97 -27.37 -34.38
C SER A 186 -12.31 -26.51 -35.59
N LEU A 187 -11.29 -25.87 -36.19
CA LEU A 187 -11.44 -25.12 -37.43
C LEU A 187 -11.42 -26.02 -38.70
N VAL A 188 -11.17 -27.32 -38.52
CA VAL A 188 -11.13 -28.31 -39.60
C VAL A 188 -12.54 -28.81 -39.88
N ASP A 189 -13.23 -29.28 -38.85
CA ASP A 189 -14.52 -29.98 -38.98
C ASP A 189 -15.66 -29.40 -38.12
N GLY A 190 -15.42 -28.30 -37.41
CA GLY A 190 -16.43 -27.61 -36.60
C GLY A 190 -16.82 -28.31 -35.29
N ARG A 191 -16.12 -29.38 -34.90
CA ARG A 191 -16.45 -30.11 -33.67
C ARG A 191 -15.92 -29.46 -32.43
N LEU A 192 -16.59 -29.65 -31.31
CA LEU A 192 -16.11 -29.29 -29.99
C LEU A 192 -14.88 -30.15 -29.64
N VAL A 193 -13.72 -29.55 -29.46
CA VAL A 193 -12.50 -30.23 -29.04
C VAL A 193 -12.19 -30.09 -27.57
N GLY A 194 -12.71 -29.03 -26.94
CA GLY A 194 -12.55 -28.79 -25.52
C GLY A 194 -13.34 -27.59 -25.04
N VAL A 195 -13.22 -27.31 -23.77
CA VAL A 195 -13.75 -26.10 -23.12
C VAL A 195 -12.72 -25.49 -22.22
N GLU A 196 -12.69 -24.18 -22.11
CA GLU A 196 -11.97 -23.49 -21.06
C GLU A 196 -12.91 -23.20 -19.89
N ALA A 197 -12.50 -23.61 -18.69
CA ALA A 197 -13.25 -23.35 -17.45
C ALA A 197 -12.85 -22.00 -16.86
N LEU A 198 -13.82 -21.13 -16.71
CA LEU A 198 -13.63 -19.75 -16.26
C LEU A 198 -14.39 -19.53 -14.96
N ALA A 199 -13.66 -19.26 -13.88
CA ALA A 199 -14.25 -19.03 -12.56
C ALA A 199 -15.18 -17.80 -12.55
N ARG A 200 -16.24 -17.90 -11.74
CA ARG A 200 -17.15 -16.81 -11.37
C ARG A 200 -17.34 -16.84 -9.86
N PHE A 201 -17.52 -15.68 -9.27
CA PHE A 201 -17.66 -15.53 -7.83
C PHE A 201 -19.03 -14.97 -7.49
N ASP A 202 -19.82 -15.74 -6.75
CA ASP A 202 -21.15 -15.37 -6.28
C ASP A 202 -21.06 -14.72 -4.88
N ALA A 203 -20.12 -13.79 -4.74
CA ALA A 203 -19.76 -13.10 -3.50
C ALA A 203 -19.71 -11.58 -3.69
N GLU A 204 -19.90 -10.86 -2.60
CA GLU A 204 -19.73 -9.40 -2.58
C GLU A 204 -18.31 -9.00 -2.07
N PRO A 205 -17.73 -7.92 -2.64
CA PRO A 205 -18.26 -7.09 -3.72
C PRO A 205 -18.22 -7.81 -5.07
N ARG A 206 -19.21 -7.54 -5.94
CA ARG A 206 -19.18 -8.09 -7.30
C ARG A 206 -18.04 -7.47 -8.10
N ARG A 207 -17.11 -8.30 -8.51
CA ARG A 207 -15.89 -7.89 -9.23
C ARG A 207 -15.38 -9.03 -10.12
N PRO A 208 -14.50 -8.75 -11.09
CA PRO A 208 -13.97 -9.77 -11.99
C PRO A 208 -13.08 -10.79 -11.25
N PRO A 209 -12.97 -12.02 -11.78
CA PRO A 209 -12.22 -13.11 -11.13
C PRO A 209 -10.77 -12.80 -10.81
N ASN A 210 -10.07 -12.07 -11.66
CA ASN A 210 -8.67 -11.69 -11.46
C ASN A 210 -8.45 -10.88 -10.16
N GLU A 211 -9.42 -10.04 -9.76
CA GLU A 211 -9.34 -9.30 -8.50
C GLU A 211 -9.50 -10.23 -7.29
N TRP A 212 -10.35 -11.26 -7.39
CA TRP A 212 -10.50 -12.26 -6.33
C TRP A 212 -9.23 -13.09 -6.12
N PHE A 213 -8.63 -13.57 -7.21
CA PHE A 213 -7.36 -14.29 -7.13
C PHE A 213 -6.20 -13.40 -6.64
N ALA A 214 -6.15 -12.14 -7.06
CA ALA A 214 -5.16 -11.18 -6.56
C ALA A 214 -5.30 -10.94 -5.05
N GLU A 215 -6.53 -10.77 -4.55
CA GLU A 215 -6.79 -10.62 -3.11
C GLU A 215 -6.43 -11.89 -2.35
N ALA A 216 -6.79 -13.07 -2.85
CA ALA A 216 -6.43 -14.34 -2.23
C ALA A 216 -4.89 -14.51 -2.14
N ASN A 217 -4.17 -14.14 -3.19
CA ASN A 217 -2.70 -14.13 -3.19
C ASN A 217 -2.15 -13.16 -2.14
N ALA A 218 -2.71 -11.97 -2.02
CA ALA A 218 -2.27 -10.95 -1.06
C ALA A 218 -2.43 -11.41 0.41
N VAL A 219 -3.40 -12.28 0.70
CA VAL A 219 -3.61 -12.86 2.05
C VAL A 219 -3.05 -14.28 2.20
N GLY A 220 -2.25 -14.76 1.23
CA GLY A 220 -1.61 -16.08 1.29
C GLY A 220 -2.54 -17.28 1.06
N ARG A 221 -3.74 -17.05 0.50
CA ARG A 221 -4.74 -18.08 0.22
C ARG A 221 -4.94 -18.33 -1.28
N GLY A 222 -4.02 -17.83 -2.13
CA GLY A 222 -4.14 -17.94 -3.60
C GLY A 222 -4.17 -19.38 -4.07
N VAL A 223 -3.26 -20.22 -3.59
CA VAL A 223 -3.21 -21.66 -3.94
C VAL A 223 -4.50 -22.38 -3.54
N ASP A 224 -5.03 -22.09 -2.34
CA ASP A 224 -6.27 -22.72 -1.88
C ASP A 224 -7.44 -22.36 -2.78
N LEU A 225 -7.55 -21.09 -3.19
CA LEU A 225 -8.62 -20.62 -4.07
C LEU A 225 -8.49 -21.19 -5.48
N GLU A 226 -7.27 -21.27 -6.03
CA GLU A 226 -7.05 -21.90 -7.33
C GLU A 226 -7.36 -23.39 -7.31
N LEU A 227 -6.91 -24.14 -6.30
CA LEU A 227 -7.25 -25.55 -6.14
C LEU A 227 -8.74 -25.78 -6.02
N HIS A 228 -9.45 -24.89 -5.28
CA HIS A 228 -10.89 -24.94 -5.17
C HIS A 228 -11.58 -24.72 -6.53
N ALA A 229 -11.16 -23.70 -7.29
CA ALA A 229 -11.68 -23.41 -8.62
C ALA A 229 -11.42 -24.57 -9.61
N VAL A 230 -10.20 -25.14 -9.61
CA VAL A 230 -9.87 -26.32 -10.44
C VAL A 230 -10.76 -27.52 -10.07
N ARG A 231 -10.98 -27.78 -8.78
CA ARG A 231 -11.87 -28.86 -8.34
C ARG A 231 -13.30 -28.63 -8.82
N THR A 232 -13.84 -27.42 -8.63
CA THR A 232 -15.20 -27.05 -9.05
C THR A 232 -15.40 -27.23 -10.56
N ALA A 233 -14.36 -26.89 -11.36
CA ALA A 233 -14.37 -27.14 -12.79
C ALA A 233 -14.39 -28.64 -13.11
N LEU A 234 -13.43 -29.40 -12.58
CA LEU A 234 -13.26 -30.81 -12.90
C LEU A 234 -14.41 -31.71 -12.43
N CYS A 235 -15.14 -31.34 -11.39
CA CYS A 235 -16.37 -32.03 -11.00
C CYS A 235 -17.44 -32.02 -12.09
N GLN A 236 -17.36 -31.13 -13.10
CA GLN A 236 -18.26 -31.09 -14.24
C GLN A 236 -17.69 -31.77 -15.50
N LEU A 237 -16.52 -32.41 -15.40
CA LEU A 237 -15.83 -33.04 -16.54
C LEU A 237 -16.67 -34.18 -17.18
N ASP A 238 -17.39 -34.93 -16.39
CA ASP A 238 -18.22 -36.03 -16.89
C ASP A 238 -19.46 -35.52 -17.68
N ASP A 239 -19.85 -34.28 -17.45
CA ASP A 239 -20.89 -33.61 -18.20
C ASP A 239 -20.47 -33.19 -19.61
N LEU A 240 -19.16 -33.06 -19.84
CA LEU A 240 -18.56 -32.77 -21.13
C LEU A 240 -18.52 -34.07 -21.98
N GLY A 241 -19.03 -34.03 -23.21
CA GLY A 241 -19.10 -35.18 -24.12
C GLY A 241 -17.76 -35.93 -24.31
N PHE A 242 -17.86 -37.17 -24.74
CA PHE A 242 -16.67 -38.02 -24.99
C PHE A 242 -15.76 -37.39 -26.05
N GLY A 243 -14.43 -37.38 -25.77
CA GLY A 243 -13.41 -36.89 -26.69
C GLY A 243 -13.04 -35.42 -26.51
N ALA A 244 -13.83 -34.59 -25.83
CA ALA A 244 -13.50 -33.24 -25.51
C ALA A 244 -12.72 -33.13 -24.19
N TYR A 245 -11.82 -32.15 -24.12
CA TYR A 245 -11.01 -31.87 -22.93
C TYR A 245 -11.53 -30.62 -22.18
N MET A 246 -11.18 -30.53 -20.92
CA MET A 246 -11.39 -29.33 -20.10
C MET A 246 -10.07 -28.66 -19.80
N SER A 247 -9.96 -27.40 -20.13
CA SER A 247 -8.82 -26.57 -19.79
C SER A 247 -9.09 -25.82 -18.50
N VAL A 248 -8.12 -25.84 -17.58
CA VAL A 248 -8.19 -25.18 -16.27
C VAL A 248 -6.93 -24.35 -16.03
N ASN A 249 -7.11 -23.14 -15.50
CA ASN A 249 -6.04 -22.23 -15.22
C ASN A 249 -5.35 -22.56 -13.88
N ALA A 250 -4.02 -22.49 -13.85
CA ALA A 250 -3.23 -22.58 -12.62
C ALA A 250 -1.99 -21.69 -12.69
N SER A 251 -1.72 -20.99 -11.59
CA SER A 251 -0.47 -20.25 -11.45
C SER A 251 0.71 -21.19 -11.14
N PRO A 252 1.96 -20.77 -11.43
CA PRO A 252 3.16 -21.52 -11.05
C PRO A 252 3.21 -21.88 -9.56
N ALA A 253 2.64 -21.06 -8.69
CA ALA A 253 2.61 -21.31 -7.24
C ALA A 253 1.70 -22.51 -6.87
N THR A 254 0.69 -22.80 -7.67
CA THR A 254 -0.23 -23.92 -7.46
C THR A 254 0.31 -25.25 -7.97
N ILE A 255 1.34 -25.20 -8.83
CA ILE A 255 1.99 -26.40 -9.35
C ILE A 255 2.77 -27.09 -8.24
N GLY A 256 2.19 -28.17 -7.71
CA GLY A 256 2.80 -28.91 -6.60
C GLY A 256 1.99 -30.16 -6.21
N PRO A 257 2.34 -30.77 -5.07
CA PRO A 257 1.72 -32.02 -4.63
C PRO A 257 0.19 -31.94 -4.46
N GLY A 258 -0.32 -30.81 -4.00
CA GLY A 258 -1.77 -30.59 -3.82
C GLY A 258 -2.54 -30.67 -5.13
N LEU A 259 -2.05 -29.96 -6.16
CA LEU A 259 -2.66 -30.01 -7.49
C LEU A 259 -2.52 -31.42 -8.10
N ALA A 260 -1.36 -32.05 -8.01
CA ALA A 260 -1.16 -33.40 -8.55
C ALA A 260 -2.12 -34.41 -7.89
N THR A 261 -2.34 -34.33 -6.58
CA THR A 261 -3.30 -35.18 -5.86
C THR A 261 -4.74 -34.91 -6.30
N LEU A 262 -5.07 -33.65 -6.58
CA LEU A 262 -6.40 -33.31 -7.11
C LEU A 262 -6.59 -33.87 -8.52
N LEU A 263 -5.64 -33.64 -9.43
CA LEU A 263 -5.73 -34.08 -10.83
C LEU A 263 -5.80 -35.60 -10.98
N ALA A 264 -5.10 -36.35 -10.11
CA ALA A 264 -5.14 -37.82 -10.10
C ALA A 264 -6.54 -38.43 -9.81
N GLN A 265 -7.51 -37.63 -9.37
CA GLN A 265 -8.89 -38.07 -9.15
C GLN A 265 -9.72 -38.08 -10.44
N PHE A 266 -9.19 -37.55 -11.54
CA PHE A 266 -9.90 -37.37 -12.81
C PHE A 266 -9.12 -37.97 -13.98
N PRO A 267 -9.75 -38.25 -15.13
CA PRO A 267 -9.07 -38.78 -16.30
C PRO A 267 -8.13 -37.74 -16.91
N GLY A 268 -6.83 -37.82 -16.64
CA GLY A 268 -5.83 -36.82 -16.98
C GLY A 268 -5.74 -36.51 -18.48
N ASN A 269 -5.99 -37.51 -19.36
CA ASN A 269 -6.01 -37.31 -20.81
C ASN A 269 -7.14 -36.34 -21.28
N ARG A 270 -8.11 -36.04 -20.43
CA ARG A 270 -9.17 -35.07 -20.67
C ARG A 270 -8.90 -33.71 -20.05
N ILE A 271 -7.75 -33.51 -19.41
CA ILE A 271 -7.39 -32.25 -18.72
C ILE A 271 -6.27 -31.56 -19.48
N VAL A 272 -6.42 -30.27 -19.67
CA VAL A 272 -5.36 -29.34 -20.08
C VAL A 272 -5.15 -28.34 -18.96
N LEU A 273 -3.91 -28.23 -18.48
CA LEU A 273 -3.54 -27.26 -17.44
C LEU A 273 -2.92 -26.05 -18.13
N GLU A 274 -3.57 -24.90 -18.03
CA GLU A 274 -3.12 -23.64 -18.61
C GLU A 274 -2.21 -22.90 -17.63
N LEU A 275 -1.04 -22.50 -18.11
CA LEU A 275 -0.07 -21.71 -17.35
C LEU A 275 0.05 -20.33 -17.96
N THR A 276 -0.32 -19.30 -17.19
CA THR A 276 -0.25 -17.91 -17.64
C THR A 276 1.20 -17.41 -17.69
N GLU A 277 1.56 -16.72 -18.79
CA GLU A 277 2.90 -16.15 -19.02
C GLU A 277 3.25 -15.01 -18.05
N HIS A 278 2.25 -14.26 -17.57
CA HIS A 278 2.44 -13.02 -16.81
C HIS A 278 3.00 -13.22 -15.38
N THR A 279 3.13 -14.46 -14.92
CA THR A 279 3.71 -14.73 -13.60
C THR A 279 5.21 -14.97 -13.71
N ILE A 280 6.01 -14.13 -13.06
CA ILE A 280 7.46 -14.31 -12.96
C ILE A 280 7.74 -15.65 -12.30
N VAL A 281 8.24 -16.62 -13.06
CA VAL A 281 8.65 -17.92 -12.54
C VAL A 281 10.02 -17.77 -11.89
N GLY A 282 10.06 -17.78 -10.56
CA GLY A 282 11.31 -17.66 -9.80
C GLY A 282 12.23 -18.87 -9.96
N ASP A 283 11.65 -20.09 -10.06
CA ASP A 283 12.37 -21.35 -10.23
C ASP A 283 11.67 -22.24 -11.26
N TYR A 284 12.20 -22.23 -12.49
CA TYR A 284 11.70 -23.10 -13.56
C TYR A 284 12.00 -24.58 -13.31
N GLY A 285 13.02 -24.91 -12.52
CA GLY A 285 13.36 -26.30 -12.19
C GLY A 285 12.23 -26.93 -11.37
N ALA A 286 11.82 -26.25 -10.30
CA ALA A 286 10.72 -26.70 -9.44
C ALA A 286 9.39 -26.78 -10.20
N LEU A 287 9.10 -25.79 -11.07
CA LEU A 287 7.89 -25.79 -11.89
C LEU A 287 7.86 -27.02 -12.83
N VAL A 288 8.94 -27.26 -13.58
CA VAL A 288 9.02 -28.40 -14.52
C VAL A 288 8.90 -29.71 -13.76
N GLU A 289 9.54 -29.85 -12.60
CA GLU A 289 9.45 -31.06 -11.77
C GLU A 289 8.03 -31.32 -11.31
N GLY A 290 7.32 -30.27 -10.86
CA GLY A 290 5.88 -30.33 -10.49
C GLY A 290 5.01 -30.80 -11.66
N LEU A 291 5.26 -30.30 -12.87
CA LEU A 291 4.53 -30.69 -14.08
C LEU A 291 4.81 -32.12 -14.54
N VAL A 292 6.00 -32.68 -14.26
CA VAL A 292 6.33 -34.09 -14.63
C VAL A 292 5.31 -35.06 -14.02
N ARG A 293 4.86 -34.82 -12.77
CA ARG A 293 3.88 -35.68 -12.12
C ARG A 293 2.54 -35.61 -12.84
N SER A 294 2.04 -34.41 -13.13
CA SER A 294 0.76 -34.22 -13.86
C SER A 294 0.79 -34.86 -15.25
N ARG A 295 1.93 -34.75 -15.97
CA ARG A 295 2.11 -35.38 -17.29
C ARG A 295 2.10 -36.91 -17.25
N ARG A 296 2.61 -37.54 -16.17
CA ARG A 296 2.54 -38.98 -15.97
C ARG A 296 1.12 -39.49 -15.84
N GLU A 297 0.22 -38.71 -15.33
CA GLU A 297 -1.24 -38.97 -15.23
C GLU A 297 -1.97 -38.65 -16.54
N GLY A 298 -1.24 -38.24 -17.60
CA GLY A 298 -1.81 -37.94 -18.92
C GLY A 298 -2.29 -36.49 -19.09
N VAL A 299 -2.10 -35.63 -18.09
CA VAL A 299 -2.50 -34.21 -18.16
C VAL A 299 -1.62 -33.49 -19.19
N ARG A 300 -2.26 -32.77 -20.09
CA ARG A 300 -1.61 -31.92 -21.08
C ARG A 300 -1.37 -30.53 -20.50
N ILE A 301 -0.32 -29.86 -20.97
CA ILE A 301 0.05 -28.51 -20.53
C ILE A 301 -0.19 -27.55 -21.68
N ALA A 302 -0.86 -26.44 -21.41
CA ALA A 302 -1.01 -25.32 -22.32
C ALA A 302 -0.15 -24.14 -21.85
N ALA A 303 0.49 -23.46 -22.78
CA ALA A 303 1.06 -22.14 -22.59
C ALA A 303 0.05 -21.10 -23.07
N ASP A 304 -0.37 -20.24 -22.16
CA ASP A 304 -1.35 -19.18 -22.39
C ASP A 304 -0.67 -17.87 -22.79
N ASP A 305 -1.42 -16.93 -23.41
CA ASP A 305 -0.98 -15.59 -23.80
C ASP A 305 0.29 -15.54 -24.69
N THR A 306 0.53 -16.55 -25.50
CA THR A 306 1.73 -16.63 -26.35
C THR A 306 1.69 -15.61 -27.46
N GLY A 307 2.56 -14.61 -27.41
CA GLY A 307 2.69 -13.55 -28.42
C GLY A 307 2.77 -12.13 -27.84
N ALA A 308 2.52 -11.95 -26.53
CA ALA A 308 2.52 -10.62 -25.91
C ALA A 308 3.93 -10.09 -25.52
N GLY A 309 5.01 -10.90 -25.63
CA GLY A 309 6.36 -10.46 -25.25
C GLY A 309 7.51 -11.43 -25.54
N TYR A 310 8.74 -10.96 -25.28
CA TYR A 310 10.00 -11.71 -25.46
C TYR A 310 10.15 -12.90 -24.50
N SER A 311 9.46 -12.86 -23.36
CA SER A 311 9.42 -13.92 -22.33
C SER A 311 8.68 -15.17 -22.80
N GLY A 312 7.67 -15.04 -23.67
CA GLY A 312 6.84 -16.14 -24.13
C GLY A 312 7.60 -17.25 -24.83
N LEU A 313 8.53 -16.92 -25.72
CA LEU A 313 9.33 -17.92 -26.43
C LEU A 313 10.25 -18.71 -25.48
N GLN A 314 10.85 -18.07 -24.47
CA GLN A 314 11.65 -18.79 -23.48
C GLN A 314 10.79 -19.71 -22.61
N HIS A 315 9.56 -19.27 -22.30
CA HIS A 315 8.59 -20.07 -21.56
C HIS A 315 8.21 -21.33 -22.33
N LEU A 316 7.90 -21.20 -23.64
CA LEU A 316 7.61 -22.33 -24.54
C LEU A 316 8.76 -23.34 -24.62
N LEU A 317 10.00 -22.87 -24.76
CA LEU A 317 11.18 -23.73 -24.84
C LEU A 317 11.40 -24.54 -23.55
N ARG A 318 11.11 -23.98 -22.40
CA ARG A 318 11.31 -24.64 -21.11
C ARG A 318 10.15 -25.54 -20.72
N LEU A 319 8.90 -25.10 -20.94
CA LEU A 319 7.70 -25.86 -20.59
C LEU A 319 7.45 -27.04 -21.55
N ARG A 320 7.82 -26.93 -22.83
CA ARG A 320 7.46 -27.90 -23.88
C ARG A 320 5.95 -28.22 -23.81
N PRO A 321 5.07 -27.24 -24.03
CA PRO A 321 3.65 -27.45 -23.90
C PRO A 321 3.06 -28.37 -24.95
N ASN A 322 1.92 -28.97 -24.64
CA ASN A 322 1.15 -29.78 -25.61
C ASN A 322 0.17 -28.88 -26.40
N VAL A 323 -0.16 -27.72 -25.85
CA VAL A 323 -1.04 -26.73 -26.46
C VAL A 323 -0.40 -25.35 -26.34
N VAL A 324 -0.47 -24.57 -27.40
CA VAL A 324 -0.06 -23.15 -27.41
C VAL A 324 -1.26 -22.32 -27.76
N LYS A 325 -1.63 -21.38 -26.88
CA LYS A 325 -2.74 -20.46 -27.10
C LYS A 325 -2.20 -19.15 -27.70
N LEU A 326 -2.76 -18.72 -28.82
CA LEU A 326 -2.44 -17.45 -29.45
C LEU A 326 -3.28 -16.35 -28.81
N ASP A 327 -2.61 -15.41 -28.20
CA ASP A 327 -3.23 -14.26 -27.53
C ASP A 327 -4.18 -13.49 -28.44
N THR A 328 -5.23 -12.96 -27.84
CA THR A 328 -6.23 -12.10 -28.51
C THR A 328 -5.59 -10.92 -29.26
N GLY A 329 -4.49 -10.36 -28.75
CA GLY A 329 -3.74 -9.29 -29.42
C GLY A 329 -3.15 -9.70 -30.76
N LEU A 330 -2.82 -10.97 -30.96
CA LEU A 330 -2.35 -11.49 -32.23
C LEU A 330 -3.52 -11.90 -33.14
N THR A 331 -4.58 -12.43 -32.59
CA THR A 331 -5.77 -12.91 -33.32
C THR A 331 -6.62 -11.76 -33.87
N ARG A 332 -6.78 -10.67 -33.11
CA ARG A 332 -7.61 -9.53 -33.47
C ARG A 332 -7.10 -8.83 -34.72
N ASN A 333 -7.99 -8.58 -35.70
CA ASN A 333 -7.70 -7.96 -37.01
C ASN A 333 -6.59 -8.70 -37.81
N ILE A 334 -6.40 -9.99 -37.59
CA ILE A 334 -5.40 -10.81 -38.33
C ILE A 334 -5.70 -10.87 -39.84
N ASP A 335 -6.95 -10.70 -40.24
CA ASP A 335 -7.41 -10.62 -41.62
C ASP A 335 -6.94 -9.36 -42.32
N GLU A 336 -6.70 -8.28 -41.62
CA GLU A 336 -6.27 -6.99 -42.16
C GLU A 336 -4.76 -6.74 -42.01
N ASP A 337 -4.12 -7.32 -41.00
CA ASP A 337 -2.73 -7.05 -40.63
C ASP A 337 -1.77 -8.13 -41.17
N PRO A 338 -0.91 -7.83 -42.16
CA PRO A 338 0.05 -8.78 -42.72
C PRO A 338 1.16 -9.17 -41.72
N VAL A 339 1.48 -8.30 -40.75
CA VAL A 339 2.53 -8.60 -39.74
C VAL A 339 2.02 -9.65 -38.77
N ARG A 340 0.77 -9.53 -38.31
CA ARG A 340 0.12 -10.52 -37.46
C ARG A 340 0.00 -11.86 -38.16
N ARG A 341 -0.40 -11.86 -39.45
CA ARG A 341 -0.43 -13.10 -40.26
C ARG A 341 0.94 -13.78 -40.36
N ALA A 342 2.01 -13.00 -40.62
CA ALA A 342 3.36 -13.53 -40.73
C ALA A 342 3.82 -14.16 -39.38
N LEU A 343 3.54 -13.50 -38.25
CA LEU A 343 3.86 -14.01 -36.93
C LEU A 343 3.06 -15.27 -36.59
N ALA A 344 1.77 -15.28 -36.85
CA ALA A 344 0.92 -16.46 -36.64
C ALA A 344 1.38 -17.64 -37.49
N SER A 345 1.75 -17.41 -38.77
CA SER A 345 2.32 -18.45 -39.65
C SER A 345 3.62 -19.03 -39.09
N ALA A 346 4.50 -18.17 -38.54
CA ALA A 346 5.73 -18.64 -37.88
C ALA A 346 5.44 -19.52 -36.65
N LEU A 347 4.44 -19.13 -35.85
CA LEU A 347 3.99 -19.90 -34.68
C LEU A 347 3.34 -21.23 -35.06
N VAL A 348 2.59 -21.27 -36.19
CA VAL A 348 2.06 -22.53 -36.74
C VAL A 348 3.22 -23.52 -37.06
N ALA A 349 4.26 -23.04 -37.77
CA ALA A 349 5.41 -23.86 -38.08
C ALA A 349 6.17 -24.29 -36.82
N PHE A 350 6.36 -23.39 -35.87
CA PHE A 350 7.00 -23.70 -34.60
C PHE A 350 6.22 -24.74 -33.79
N ALA A 351 4.91 -24.58 -33.64
CA ALA A 351 4.07 -25.53 -32.92
C ALA A 351 4.08 -26.91 -33.52
N ALA A 352 4.05 -27.01 -34.87
CA ALA A 352 4.17 -28.28 -35.59
C ALA A 352 5.50 -28.96 -35.30
N GLU A 353 6.63 -28.23 -35.27
CA GLU A 353 7.96 -28.76 -35.02
C GLU A 353 8.10 -29.32 -33.59
N ILE A 354 7.48 -28.69 -32.60
CA ILE A 354 7.50 -29.16 -31.20
C ILE A 354 6.38 -30.15 -30.87
N GLY A 355 5.50 -30.47 -31.82
CA GLY A 355 4.37 -31.39 -31.64
C GLY A 355 3.25 -30.80 -30.75
N ALA A 356 3.09 -29.48 -30.69
CA ALA A 356 2.03 -28.80 -29.94
C ALA A 356 0.85 -28.45 -30.83
N ALA A 357 -0.38 -28.51 -30.29
CA ALA A 357 -1.57 -28.01 -30.96
C ALA A 357 -1.70 -26.47 -30.72
N LEU A 358 -2.15 -25.74 -31.74
CA LEU A 358 -2.46 -24.31 -31.60
C LEU A 358 -3.96 -24.09 -31.36
N VAL A 359 -4.27 -23.14 -30.47
CA VAL A 359 -5.62 -22.64 -30.24
C VAL A 359 -5.58 -21.12 -30.37
N ALA A 360 -6.35 -20.55 -31.29
CA ALA A 360 -6.48 -19.10 -31.40
C ALA A 360 -7.55 -18.57 -30.46
N GLU A 361 -7.24 -17.51 -29.73
CA GLU A 361 -8.14 -16.89 -28.75
C GLU A 361 -8.79 -15.61 -29.26
N GLY A 362 -9.92 -15.25 -28.64
CA GLY A 362 -10.58 -13.97 -28.84
C GLY A 362 -11.09 -13.74 -30.26
N VAL A 363 -11.47 -14.79 -31.00
CA VAL A 363 -12.04 -14.65 -32.35
C VAL A 363 -13.43 -13.96 -32.27
N GLU A 364 -13.55 -12.78 -32.87
CA GLU A 364 -14.77 -11.97 -32.83
C GLU A 364 -15.40 -11.79 -34.23
N SER A 365 -14.68 -11.98 -35.33
CA SER A 365 -15.16 -11.76 -36.68
C SER A 365 -15.05 -12.98 -37.60
N VAL A 366 -15.81 -13.00 -38.69
CA VAL A 366 -15.72 -14.02 -39.74
C VAL A 366 -14.41 -13.88 -40.51
N GLY A 367 -13.89 -12.66 -40.67
CA GLY A 367 -12.63 -12.38 -41.37
C GLY A 367 -11.45 -13.02 -40.61
N GLU A 368 -11.39 -12.81 -39.28
CA GLU A 368 -10.41 -13.44 -38.42
C GLU A 368 -10.48 -14.98 -38.52
N LEU A 369 -11.69 -15.55 -38.40
CA LEU A 369 -11.90 -16.98 -38.48
C LEU A 369 -11.40 -17.60 -39.79
N ARG A 370 -11.69 -16.96 -40.93
CA ARG A 370 -11.21 -17.39 -42.25
C ARG A 370 -9.71 -17.31 -42.39
N SER A 371 -9.10 -16.24 -41.86
CA SER A 371 -7.64 -16.04 -41.90
C SER A 371 -6.91 -17.09 -41.06
N LEU A 372 -7.39 -17.36 -39.84
CA LEU A 372 -6.85 -18.39 -38.95
C LEU A 372 -6.93 -19.79 -39.60
N ARG A 373 -8.09 -20.11 -40.20
CA ARG A 373 -8.26 -21.37 -40.94
C ARG A 373 -7.31 -21.50 -42.15
N ALA A 374 -7.14 -20.41 -42.92
CA ALA A 374 -6.23 -20.38 -44.06
C ALA A 374 -4.75 -20.54 -43.65
N LEU A 375 -4.39 -20.08 -42.43
CA LEU A 375 -3.06 -20.29 -41.86
C LEU A 375 -2.83 -21.71 -41.33
N GLY A 376 -3.88 -22.56 -41.29
CA GLY A 376 -3.78 -23.93 -40.80
C GLY A 376 -3.85 -24.06 -39.28
N ILE A 377 -4.40 -23.08 -38.58
CA ILE A 377 -4.64 -23.16 -37.14
C ILE A 377 -5.75 -24.18 -36.88
N PRO A 378 -5.54 -25.21 -36.03
CA PRO A 378 -6.45 -26.34 -35.94
C PRO A 378 -7.69 -26.07 -35.08
N ALA A 379 -7.61 -25.14 -34.11
CA ALA A 379 -8.73 -24.87 -33.20
C ALA A 379 -8.76 -23.39 -32.79
N ALA A 380 -9.93 -22.93 -32.37
CA ALA A 380 -10.11 -21.55 -31.89
C ALA A 380 -11.19 -21.46 -30.82
N GLN A 381 -11.14 -20.36 -30.06
CA GLN A 381 -12.18 -19.89 -29.15
C GLN A 381 -12.41 -18.38 -29.30
N GLY A 382 -13.60 -17.92 -28.97
CA GLY A 382 -13.93 -16.50 -29.03
C GLY A 382 -15.44 -16.27 -29.16
N TYR A 383 -15.84 -15.00 -29.01
CA TYR A 383 -17.27 -14.63 -29.00
C TYR A 383 -17.97 -14.85 -30.35
N ARG A 384 -17.20 -14.94 -31.43
CA ARG A 384 -17.75 -15.33 -32.74
C ARG A 384 -18.23 -16.77 -32.74
N LEU A 385 -17.54 -17.67 -32.03
CA LEU A 385 -17.88 -19.05 -31.92
C LEU A 385 -18.93 -19.26 -30.81
N ALA A 386 -18.61 -18.88 -29.59
CA ALA A 386 -19.58 -18.85 -28.49
C ALA A 386 -19.06 -18.01 -27.31
N ARG A 387 -19.98 -17.47 -26.53
CA ARG A 387 -19.68 -16.82 -25.26
C ARG A 387 -19.55 -17.88 -24.16
N PRO A 388 -18.76 -17.60 -23.08
CA PRO A 388 -18.76 -18.46 -21.91
C PRO A 388 -20.16 -18.61 -21.34
N GLY A 389 -20.56 -19.84 -21.04
CA GLY A 389 -21.87 -20.20 -20.51
C GLY A 389 -21.83 -21.41 -19.58
N PRO A 390 -22.96 -21.78 -18.95
CA PRO A 390 -23.02 -22.97 -18.11
C PRO A 390 -22.83 -24.25 -18.95
N MET A 391 -22.33 -25.33 -18.34
CA MET A 391 -22.09 -26.62 -19.01
C MET A 391 -23.35 -27.17 -19.71
N SER A 392 -24.53 -26.93 -19.16
CA SER A 392 -25.79 -27.34 -19.75
C SER A 392 -26.09 -26.70 -21.10
N ALA A 393 -25.66 -25.48 -21.35
CA ALA A 393 -25.79 -24.80 -22.63
C ALA A 393 -24.98 -25.49 -23.73
N LEU A 394 -23.81 -26.02 -23.38
CA LEU A 394 -22.94 -26.74 -24.30
C LEU A 394 -23.55 -28.02 -24.87
N ARG A 395 -24.41 -28.69 -24.10
CA ARG A 395 -25.05 -29.94 -24.52
C ARG A 395 -26.15 -29.76 -25.59
N SER A 396 -26.85 -28.61 -25.57
CA SER A 396 -27.99 -28.37 -26.44
C SER A 396 -27.61 -27.69 -27.78
N GLU A 397 -26.53 -26.89 -27.78
CA GLU A 397 -26.18 -26.02 -28.93
C GLU A 397 -25.15 -26.65 -29.86
N TYR A 398 -24.38 -27.67 -29.40
CA TYR A 398 -23.17 -28.09 -30.10
C TYR A 398 -23.27 -29.37 -30.94
N SER A 399 -24.40 -30.05 -30.95
CA SER A 399 -24.61 -31.18 -31.87
C SER A 399 -24.86 -30.74 -33.34
N ASP A 400 -25.40 -29.53 -33.56
CA ASP A 400 -25.86 -29.11 -34.89
C ASP A 400 -25.34 -27.76 -35.40
N MET A 401 -24.63 -26.92 -34.57
CA MET A 401 -24.47 -25.49 -34.84
C MET A 401 -23.21 -25.09 -35.61
N PHE A 402 -22.13 -25.86 -35.65
CA PHE A 402 -20.88 -25.40 -36.24
C PHE A 402 -20.67 -25.78 -37.72
N GLY A 403 -21.52 -26.64 -38.29
CA GLY A 403 -21.52 -26.86 -39.74
C GLY A 403 -21.78 -25.57 -40.53
N ASP A 404 -22.64 -24.70 -40.04
CA ASP A 404 -23.04 -23.45 -40.71
C ASP A 404 -22.10 -22.27 -40.37
N VAL A 405 -21.31 -22.33 -39.28
CA VAL A 405 -20.43 -21.22 -38.86
C VAL A 405 -19.11 -21.21 -39.63
N LEU A 406 -18.74 -22.32 -40.24
CA LEU A 406 -17.49 -22.50 -41.02
C LEU A 406 -17.70 -22.29 -42.54
N GLY A 407 -18.92 -22.00 -42.95
CA GLY A 407 -19.33 -21.78 -44.36
C GLY A 407 -18.89 -20.44 -44.95
#